data_43b79c116ae7a306230203810bb23db2
#
_entry.id   43b79c116ae7a306230203810bb23db2
#
_cell.length_a   1.000
_cell.length_b   1.000
_cell.length_c   1.000
_cell.angle_alpha   90.00
_cell.angle_beta   90.00
_cell.angle_gamma   90.00
#
_symmetry.space_group_name_H-M   'P 1'
#
loop_
_entity.id
_entity.type
_entity.pdbx_description
1 polymer ?
#
loop_
_entity_poly.entity_id
_entity_poly.type
_entity_poly.pdbx_seq_one_letter_code
_entity_poly.pdbx_strand_id
1 'polypeptide(L)'
;MQDNLSKLPENVRDNLINASREGDAEAFEALCASFKPIIYSYITSLNVPTSERDDLFQEGLIGLLKAVRSFDHESASFSTYASICIKRSIISALRKLNRTNRFELSADPASDFTAKDTSPSPEYGVVERENARERYDTFVNDLSPFERRTFFMYMKGASYNRMAKELSCSEKSIDNAMTRLKSKLKRRTKQ
;
A
#
# COMPACT_ATOMS: atom_id res chain seq x y z
N MET A 1 -7.29 4.10 11.22
CA MET A 1 -8.05 2.85 11.22
C MET A 1 -7.02 1.73 11.16
N GLN A 2 -6.78 1.07 12.28
CA GLN A 2 -5.78 0.00 12.37
C GLN A 2 -6.38 -1.24 11.72
N ASP A 3 -5.60 -1.93 10.88
CA ASP A 3 -5.96 -3.26 10.44
C ASP A 3 -5.99 -4.19 11.68
N ASN A 4 -7.03 -4.99 11.79
CA ASN A 4 -7.12 -5.97 12.88
C ASN A 4 -5.94 -6.96 12.85
N LEU A 5 -5.26 -7.08 11.73
CA LEU A 5 -4.11 -7.94 11.54
C LEU A 5 -2.87 -7.49 12.35
N SER A 6 -2.65 -6.18 12.49
CA SER A 6 -1.51 -5.66 13.26
C SER A 6 -1.60 -5.96 14.75
N LYS A 7 -2.81 -6.26 15.25
CA LYS A 7 -3.07 -6.65 16.64
C LYS A 7 -2.86 -8.13 16.93
N LEU A 8 -2.79 -8.97 15.88
CA LEU A 8 -2.54 -10.40 16.04
C LEU A 8 -1.07 -10.68 16.30
N PRO A 9 -0.75 -11.69 17.12
CA PRO A 9 0.60 -12.20 17.26
C PRO A 9 1.18 -12.56 15.88
N GLU A 10 2.49 -12.38 15.70
CA GLU A 10 3.17 -12.57 14.42
C GLU A 10 2.95 -13.98 13.85
N ASN A 11 3.06 -15.01 14.69
CA ASN A 11 2.82 -16.40 14.35
C ASN A 11 1.39 -16.66 13.83
N VAL A 12 0.37 -16.02 14.42
CA VAL A 12 -1.03 -16.18 14.01
C VAL A 12 -1.24 -15.50 12.65
N ARG A 13 -0.63 -14.35 12.46
CA ARG A 13 -0.69 -13.59 11.21
C ARG A 13 -0.02 -14.35 10.05
N ASP A 14 1.15 -14.91 10.29
CA ASP A 14 1.89 -15.67 9.29
C ASP A 14 1.16 -16.97 8.93
N ASN A 15 0.57 -17.65 9.90
CA ASN A 15 -0.27 -18.82 9.65
C ASN A 15 -1.48 -18.47 8.78
N LEU A 16 -2.14 -17.35 9.05
CA LEU A 16 -3.29 -16.88 8.28
C LEU A 16 -2.90 -16.56 6.82
N ILE A 17 -1.75 -15.93 6.61
CA ILE A 17 -1.23 -15.61 5.27
C ILE A 17 -0.87 -16.90 4.53
N ASN A 18 -0.21 -17.85 5.18
CA ASN A 18 0.19 -19.10 4.57
C ASN A 18 -1.02 -19.99 4.22
N ALA A 19 -1.98 -20.15 5.15
CA ALA A 19 -3.22 -20.87 4.88
C ALA A 19 -3.98 -20.26 3.69
N SER A 20 -4.11 -18.93 3.67
CA SER A 20 -4.72 -18.22 2.55
C SER A 20 -3.98 -18.43 1.22
N ARG A 21 -2.65 -18.53 1.25
CA ARG A 21 -1.81 -18.83 0.08
C ARG A 21 -2.04 -20.24 -0.44
N GLU A 22 -2.28 -21.19 0.44
CA GLU A 22 -2.59 -22.60 0.13
C GLU A 22 -4.03 -22.80 -0.37
N GLY A 23 -4.84 -21.74 -0.34
CA GLY A 23 -6.20 -21.76 -0.88
C GLY A 23 -7.30 -21.90 0.17
N ASP A 24 -6.99 -21.75 1.45
CA ASP A 24 -7.98 -21.70 2.52
C ASP A 24 -8.85 -20.45 2.37
N ALA A 25 -10.13 -20.67 2.08
CA ALA A 25 -11.09 -19.61 1.84
C ALA A 25 -11.42 -18.84 3.13
N GLU A 26 -11.50 -19.50 4.27
CA GLU A 26 -11.79 -18.85 5.56
C GLU A 26 -10.63 -17.96 5.99
N ALA A 27 -9.39 -18.41 5.80
CA ALA A 27 -8.21 -17.60 6.05
C ALA A 27 -8.17 -16.36 5.15
N PHE A 28 -8.50 -16.51 3.86
CA PHE A 28 -8.56 -15.36 2.95
C PHE A 28 -9.70 -14.40 3.31
N GLU A 29 -10.86 -14.90 3.71
CA GLU A 29 -11.98 -14.06 4.16
C GLU A 29 -11.63 -13.25 5.40
N ALA A 30 -10.92 -13.82 6.35
CA ALA A 30 -10.41 -13.11 7.53
C ALA A 30 -9.43 -11.97 7.15
N LEU A 31 -8.56 -12.22 6.16
CA LEU A 31 -7.70 -11.17 5.60
C LEU A 31 -8.53 -10.08 4.92
N CYS A 32 -9.51 -10.45 4.10
CA CYS A 32 -10.41 -9.49 3.46
C CYS A 32 -11.14 -8.61 4.49
N ALA A 33 -11.68 -9.20 5.55
CA ALA A 33 -12.33 -8.47 6.63
C ALA A 33 -11.39 -7.44 7.28
N SER A 34 -10.13 -7.81 7.48
CA SER A 34 -9.12 -6.93 8.09
C SER A 34 -8.73 -5.75 7.18
N PHE A 35 -8.67 -5.97 5.87
CA PHE A 35 -8.28 -4.94 4.89
C PHE A 35 -9.44 -4.13 4.33
N LYS A 36 -10.69 -4.59 4.51
CA LYS A 36 -11.91 -3.90 4.05
C LYS A 36 -11.94 -2.41 4.41
N PRO A 37 -11.66 -1.99 5.65
CA PRO A 37 -11.66 -0.57 6.01
C PRO A 37 -10.60 0.24 5.25
N ILE A 38 -9.43 -0.34 5.01
CA ILE A 38 -8.33 0.30 4.28
C ILE A 38 -8.72 0.52 2.83
N ILE A 39 -9.31 -0.51 2.19
CA ILE A 39 -9.79 -0.43 0.81
C ILE A 39 -10.84 0.66 0.66
N TYR A 40 -11.87 0.69 1.52
CA TYR A 40 -12.93 1.70 1.47
C TYR A 40 -12.40 3.11 1.72
N SER A 41 -11.53 3.29 2.73
CA SER A 41 -10.92 4.58 3.01
C SER A 41 -10.16 5.12 1.79
N TYR A 42 -9.42 4.23 1.12
CA TYR A 42 -8.67 4.63 -0.07
C TYR A 42 -9.59 4.99 -1.24
N ILE A 43 -10.61 4.19 -1.53
CA ILE A 43 -11.59 4.47 -2.61
C ILE A 43 -12.32 5.80 -2.35
N THR A 44 -12.70 6.05 -1.09
CA THR A 44 -13.36 7.31 -0.72
C THR A 44 -12.45 8.52 -0.95
N SER A 45 -11.14 8.40 -0.73
CA SER A 45 -10.18 9.48 -0.98
C SER A 45 -9.99 9.81 -2.47
N LEU A 46 -10.42 8.92 -3.38
CA LEU A 46 -10.27 9.10 -4.83
C LEU A 46 -11.41 9.89 -5.49
N ASN A 47 -12.42 10.33 -4.71
CA ASN A 47 -13.58 11.10 -5.21
C ASN A 47 -14.26 10.48 -6.45
N VAL A 48 -14.34 9.15 -6.52
CA VAL A 48 -14.99 8.41 -7.60
C VAL A 48 -16.50 8.36 -7.43
N PRO A 49 -17.29 8.27 -8.53
CA PRO A 49 -18.73 8.06 -8.47
C PRO A 49 -19.09 6.82 -7.65
N THR A 50 -20.24 6.84 -6.99
CA THR A 50 -20.70 5.74 -6.14
C THR A 50 -20.87 4.44 -6.94
N SER A 51 -21.28 4.53 -8.21
CA SER A 51 -21.43 3.39 -9.13
C SER A 51 -20.13 2.61 -9.37
N GLU A 52 -18.99 3.27 -9.29
CA GLU A 52 -17.69 2.66 -9.56
C GLU A 52 -17.01 2.09 -8.30
N ARG A 53 -17.55 2.39 -7.11
CA ARG A 53 -16.90 2.05 -5.84
C ARG A 53 -16.85 0.56 -5.59
N ASP A 54 -17.91 -0.16 -5.95
CA ASP A 54 -17.98 -1.59 -5.73
C ASP A 54 -17.00 -2.35 -6.63
N ASP A 55 -16.88 -1.94 -7.89
CA ASP A 55 -15.89 -2.49 -8.82
C ASP A 55 -14.46 -2.22 -8.34
N LEU A 56 -14.18 -0.99 -7.88
CA LEU A 56 -12.88 -0.66 -7.31
C LEU A 56 -12.60 -1.41 -6.01
N PHE A 57 -13.63 -1.72 -5.22
CA PHE A 57 -13.49 -2.55 -4.04
C PHE A 57 -13.07 -3.98 -4.43
N GLN A 58 -13.69 -4.57 -5.45
CA GLN A 58 -13.29 -5.89 -5.97
C GLN A 58 -11.86 -5.87 -6.49
N GLU A 59 -11.46 -4.82 -7.22
CA GLU A 59 -10.07 -4.66 -7.64
C GLU A 59 -9.10 -4.52 -6.46
N GLY A 60 -9.53 -3.91 -5.37
CA GLY A 60 -8.78 -3.87 -4.12
C GLY A 60 -8.57 -5.27 -3.53
N LEU A 61 -9.60 -6.11 -3.51
CA LEU A 61 -9.53 -7.50 -3.07
C LEU A 61 -8.61 -8.34 -3.97
N ILE A 62 -8.66 -8.12 -5.29
CA ILE A 62 -7.71 -8.75 -6.23
C ILE A 62 -6.27 -8.31 -5.91
N GLY A 63 -6.06 -7.05 -5.55
CA GLY A 63 -4.78 -6.54 -5.07
C GLY A 63 -4.29 -7.24 -3.81
N LEU A 64 -5.18 -7.49 -2.85
CA LEU A 64 -4.90 -8.25 -1.64
C LEU A 64 -4.53 -9.70 -1.95
N LEU A 65 -5.28 -10.37 -2.83
CA LEU A 65 -4.98 -11.73 -3.26
C LEU A 65 -3.60 -11.84 -3.92
N LYS A 66 -3.24 -10.88 -4.77
CA LYS A 66 -1.89 -10.80 -5.35
C LYS A 66 -0.83 -10.64 -4.28
N ALA A 67 -1.10 -9.82 -3.25
CA ALA A 67 -0.18 -9.64 -2.13
C ALA A 67 0.04 -10.94 -1.37
N VAL A 68 -1.02 -11.69 -1.04
CA VAL A 68 -0.92 -12.99 -0.35
C VAL A 68 -0.03 -13.96 -1.13
N ARG A 69 -0.22 -14.04 -2.45
CA ARG A 69 0.52 -14.97 -3.31
C ARG A 69 2.00 -14.62 -3.50
N SER A 70 2.33 -13.33 -3.46
CA SER A 70 3.68 -12.83 -3.79
C SER A 70 4.44 -12.26 -2.61
N PHE A 71 3.86 -12.29 -1.40
CA PHE A 71 4.51 -11.79 -0.20
C PHE A 71 5.72 -12.66 0.18
N ASP A 72 6.82 -11.98 0.44
CA ASP A 72 8.03 -12.59 0.99
C ASP A 72 8.25 -12.02 2.40
N HIS A 73 8.26 -12.90 3.41
CA HIS A 73 8.42 -12.54 4.82
C HIS A 73 9.74 -11.80 5.14
N GLU A 74 10.70 -11.88 4.22
CA GLU A 74 12.00 -11.26 4.44
C GLU A 74 12.07 -9.75 4.18
N SER A 75 11.07 -9.14 3.54
CA SER A 75 11.26 -7.81 2.95
C SER A 75 10.47 -6.66 3.55
N ALA A 76 9.34 -6.88 4.19
CA ALA A 76 8.52 -5.83 4.86
C ALA A 76 7.39 -6.47 5.67
N SER A 77 6.65 -5.69 6.47
CA SER A 77 5.42 -6.20 7.07
C SER A 77 4.38 -6.49 5.98
N PHE A 78 3.63 -7.60 6.12
CA PHE A 78 2.56 -7.95 5.19
C PHE A 78 1.56 -6.82 4.99
N SER A 79 1.17 -6.14 6.06
CA SER A 79 0.21 -5.03 6.02
C SER A 79 0.67 -3.91 5.09
N THR A 80 1.94 -3.52 5.17
CA THR A 80 2.53 -2.50 4.28
C THR A 80 2.55 -2.98 2.83
N TYR A 81 2.99 -4.22 2.61
CA TYR A 81 3.05 -4.79 1.26
C TYR A 81 1.67 -4.93 0.62
N ALA A 82 0.70 -5.48 1.36
CA ALA A 82 -0.68 -5.62 0.92
C ALA A 82 -1.32 -4.27 0.59
N SER A 83 -1.12 -3.24 1.45
CA SER A 83 -1.61 -1.89 1.19
C SER A 83 -1.11 -1.31 -0.13
N ILE A 84 0.15 -1.56 -0.47
CA ILE A 84 0.74 -1.13 -1.75
C ILE A 84 0.10 -1.88 -2.93
N CYS A 85 -0.05 -3.21 -2.82
CA CYS A 85 -0.66 -4.04 -3.86
C CYS A 85 -2.13 -3.64 -4.10
N ILE A 86 -2.90 -3.41 -3.03
CA ILE A 86 -4.29 -2.94 -3.07
C ILE A 86 -4.37 -1.60 -3.82
N LYS A 87 -3.60 -0.59 -3.38
CA LYS A 87 -3.59 0.73 -4.02
C LYS A 87 -3.24 0.65 -5.51
N ARG A 88 -2.25 -0.16 -5.88
CA ARG A 88 -1.85 -0.36 -7.27
C ARG A 88 -2.94 -0.98 -8.12
N SER A 89 -3.64 -1.99 -7.61
CA SER A 89 -4.75 -2.62 -8.32
C SER A 89 -5.87 -1.62 -8.56
N ILE A 90 -6.29 -0.88 -7.53
CA ILE A 90 -7.33 0.15 -7.64
C ILE A 90 -6.94 1.25 -8.64
N ILE A 91 -5.72 1.78 -8.57
CA ILE A 91 -5.26 2.81 -9.54
C ILE A 91 -5.22 2.27 -10.96
N SER A 92 -4.82 1.01 -11.14
CA SER A 92 -4.79 0.38 -12.45
C SER A 92 -6.19 0.25 -13.05
N ALA A 93 -7.17 -0.14 -12.24
CA ALA A 93 -8.58 -0.21 -12.62
C ALA A 93 -9.13 1.18 -12.97
N LEU A 94 -8.87 2.18 -12.14
CA LEU A 94 -9.25 3.57 -12.41
C LEU A 94 -8.71 4.09 -13.73
N ARG A 95 -7.46 3.78 -14.06
CA ARG A 95 -6.87 4.18 -15.35
C ARG A 95 -7.58 3.52 -16.55
N LYS A 96 -8.06 2.28 -16.37
CA LYS A 96 -8.88 1.59 -17.38
C LYS A 96 -10.22 2.30 -17.53
N LEU A 97 -10.94 2.56 -16.45
CA LEU A 97 -12.24 3.26 -16.45
C LEU A 97 -12.13 4.63 -17.14
N ASN A 98 -11.10 5.41 -16.83
CA ASN A 98 -10.90 6.73 -17.42
C ASN A 98 -10.60 6.69 -18.92
N ARG A 99 -9.96 5.64 -19.43
CA ARG A 99 -9.78 5.45 -20.87
C ARG A 99 -11.11 5.22 -21.58
N THR A 100 -12.01 4.51 -20.90
CA THR A 100 -13.31 4.12 -21.48
C THR A 100 -14.34 5.24 -21.38
N ASN A 101 -14.35 6.00 -20.29
CA ASN A 101 -15.42 6.95 -19.97
C ASN A 101 -15.06 8.42 -20.15
N ARG A 102 -13.87 8.81 -20.61
CA ARG A 102 -13.42 10.22 -20.72
C ARG A 102 -13.67 11.06 -19.44
N PHE A 103 -13.68 10.44 -18.28
CA PHE A 103 -13.78 11.17 -17.03
C PHE A 103 -12.47 11.93 -16.78
N GLU A 104 -12.52 13.26 -16.82
CA GLU A 104 -11.46 14.11 -16.30
C GLU A 104 -11.36 13.88 -14.80
N LEU A 105 -10.37 13.13 -14.37
CA LEU A 105 -9.97 13.08 -12.97
C LEU A 105 -9.40 14.45 -12.61
N SER A 106 -10.24 15.31 -12.09
CA SER A 106 -9.82 16.49 -11.30
C SER A 106 -9.39 16.07 -9.91
N ALA A 107 -8.57 15.05 -9.79
CA ALA A 107 -7.94 14.70 -8.54
C ALA A 107 -6.49 14.34 -8.84
N ASP A 108 -5.63 15.27 -8.54
CA ASP A 108 -4.22 14.98 -8.34
C ASP A 108 -4.15 13.90 -7.24
N PRO A 109 -3.72 12.65 -7.55
CA PRO A 109 -3.62 11.60 -6.52
C PRO A 109 -2.52 11.90 -5.49
N ALA A 110 -2.06 13.14 -5.47
CA ALA A 110 -1.02 13.67 -4.63
C ALA A 110 -1.54 14.39 -3.38
N SER A 111 -2.85 14.64 -3.25
CA SER A 111 -3.34 15.31 -2.06
C SER A 111 -3.36 14.34 -0.89
N ASP A 112 -2.45 14.59 -0.02
CA ASP A 112 -2.44 14.37 1.43
C ASP A 112 -3.23 13.15 1.94
N PHE A 113 -2.51 12.05 2.09
CA PHE A 113 -2.96 10.95 2.91
C PHE A 113 -2.77 11.30 4.39
N THR A 114 -3.40 12.37 4.83
CA THR A 114 -3.73 12.53 6.24
C THR A 114 -4.96 11.68 6.49
N ALA A 115 -4.75 10.48 7.02
CA ALA A 115 -5.83 9.71 7.60
C ALA A 115 -6.56 10.61 8.61
N LYS A 116 -7.76 11.09 8.24
CA LYS A 116 -8.64 11.75 9.19
C LYS A 116 -8.95 10.75 10.28
N ASP A 117 -8.39 11.02 11.41
CA ASP A 117 -8.50 10.28 12.65
C ASP A 117 -9.97 10.14 13.07
N THR A 118 -10.48 8.92 13.00
CA THR A 118 -11.62 8.51 13.82
C THR A 118 -11.14 7.36 14.69
N SER A 119 -10.50 7.75 15.78
CA SER A 119 -9.92 6.87 16.79
C SER A 119 -10.92 6.58 17.90
N PRO A 120 -11.03 5.35 18.39
CA PRO A 120 -11.45 5.10 19.75
C PRO A 120 -10.23 4.83 20.66
N SER A 121 -10.14 5.67 21.67
CA SER A 121 -9.26 5.64 22.85
C SER A 121 -7.80 6.12 22.70
N PRO A 122 -7.42 7.17 23.49
CA PRO A 122 -6.24 8.00 23.18
C PRO A 122 -4.88 7.46 23.66
N GLU A 123 -4.79 6.54 24.59
CA GLU A 123 -3.53 6.35 25.31
C GLU A 123 -2.56 5.32 24.74
N TYR A 124 -3.02 4.27 24.06
CA TYR A 124 -2.15 3.28 23.42
C TYR A 124 -1.79 3.58 21.95
N GLY A 125 -2.62 4.35 21.28
CA GLY A 125 -2.44 4.68 19.85
C GLY A 125 -1.38 5.76 19.57
N VAL A 126 -1.09 6.61 20.55
CA VAL A 126 -0.16 7.75 20.38
C VAL A 126 1.28 7.28 20.30
N VAL A 127 1.70 6.42 21.21
CA VAL A 127 3.10 5.91 21.28
C VAL A 127 3.44 5.05 20.04
N GLU A 128 2.52 4.20 19.58
CA GLU A 128 2.76 3.42 18.35
C GLU A 128 2.78 4.30 17.08
N ARG A 129 1.98 5.36 17.05
CA ARG A 129 1.98 6.31 15.92
C ARG A 129 3.24 7.16 15.90
N GLU A 130 3.71 7.63 17.04
CA GLU A 130 4.98 8.36 17.15
C GLU A 130 6.14 7.46 16.74
N ASN A 131 6.20 6.23 17.22
CA ASN A 131 7.20 5.24 16.84
C ASN A 131 7.15 4.89 15.34
N ALA A 132 5.95 4.76 14.76
CA ALA A 132 5.78 4.50 13.33
C ALA A 132 6.18 5.71 12.47
N ARG A 133 5.83 6.93 12.94
CA ARG A 133 6.21 8.18 12.29
C ARG A 133 7.72 8.40 12.36
N GLU A 134 8.33 8.20 13.51
CA GLU A 134 9.77 8.31 13.70
C GLU A 134 10.55 7.30 12.83
N ARG A 135 10.08 6.06 12.75
CA ARG A 135 10.66 5.05 11.83
C ARG A 135 10.52 5.46 10.37
N TYR A 136 9.36 6.00 9.99
CA TYR A 136 9.12 6.51 8.64
C TYR A 136 10.02 7.70 8.32
N ASP A 137 10.07 8.70 9.18
CA ASP A 137 10.89 9.91 9.01
C ASP A 137 12.38 9.54 8.94
N THR A 138 12.81 8.65 9.81
CA THR A 138 14.19 8.13 9.81
C THR A 138 14.50 7.37 8.53
N PHE A 139 13.56 6.56 7.99
CA PHE A 139 13.73 5.89 6.71
C PHE A 139 13.83 6.88 5.55
N VAL A 140 12.91 7.84 5.48
CA VAL A 140 12.89 8.85 4.42
C VAL A 140 14.15 9.72 4.44
N ASN A 141 14.68 10.03 5.62
CA ASN A 141 15.91 10.79 5.78
C ASN A 141 17.17 10.03 5.34
N ASP A 142 17.13 8.70 5.39
CA ASP A 142 18.22 7.83 4.91
C ASP A 142 18.23 7.63 3.38
N LEU A 143 17.21 8.13 2.69
CA LEU A 143 17.13 8.05 1.25
C LEU A 143 17.88 9.19 0.56
N SER A 144 18.61 8.85 -0.50
CA SER A 144 19.15 9.87 -1.40
C SER A 144 18.02 10.69 -2.05
N PRO A 145 18.27 11.91 -2.56
CA PRO A 145 17.23 12.72 -3.20
C PRO A 145 16.53 11.99 -4.35
N PHE A 146 17.25 11.18 -5.13
CA PHE A 146 16.70 10.40 -6.22
C PHE A 146 15.86 9.22 -5.70
N GLU A 147 16.35 8.48 -4.70
CA GLU A 147 15.60 7.40 -4.07
C GLU A 147 14.33 7.92 -3.40
N ARG A 148 14.38 9.07 -2.76
CA ARG A 148 13.23 9.71 -2.11
C ARG A 148 12.15 10.05 -3.14
N ARG A 149 12.50 10.70 -4.26
CA ARG A 149 11.56 11.00 -5.35
C ARG A 149 10.97 9.71 -5.93
N THR A 150 11.81 8.72 -6.21
CA THR A 150 11.36 7.41 -6.71
C THR A 150 10.41 6.73 -5.73
N PHE A 151 10.71 6.76 -4.43
CA PHE A 151 9.86 6.22 -3.37
C PHE A 151 8.50 6.89 -3.33
N PHE A 152 8.45 8.24 -3.31
CA PHE A 152 7.17 8.96 -3.28
C PHE A 152 6.34 8.72 -4.54
N MET A 153 6.95 8.71 -5.71
CA MET A 153 6.25 8.39 -6.96
C MET A 153 5.72 6.95 -6.98
N TYR A 154 6.50 6.01 -6.44
CA TYR A 154 6.08 4.63 -6.28
C TYR A 154 4.88 4.50 -5.34
N MET A 155 4.92 5.18 -4.18
CA MET A 155 3.81 5.22 -3.21
C MET A 155 2.54 5.85 -3.80
N LYS A 156 2.68 6.80 -4.72
CA LYS A 156 1.59 7.39 -5.50
C LYS A 156 1.09 6.49 -6.65
N GLY A 157 1.64 5.29 -6.80
CA GLY A 157 1.23 4.33 -7.82
C GLY A 157 1.76 4.63 -9.24
N ALA A 158 2.80 5.46 -9.37
CA ALA A 158 3.41 5.72 -10.67
C ALA A 158 4.04 4.43 -11.24
N SER A 159 3.88 4.20 -12.54
CA SER A 159 4.59 3.12 -13.24
C SER A 159 6.06 3.48 -13.44
N TYR A 160 6.93 2.48 -13.59
CA TYR A 160 8.37 2.71 -13.83
C TYR A 160 8.62 3.59 -15.06
N ASN A 161 7.84 3.41 -16.13
CA ASN A 161 7.92 4.25 -17.33
C ASN A 161 7.56 5.71 -17.02
N ARG A 162 6.51 5.97 -16.23
CA ARG A 162 6.15 7.31 -15.80
C ARG A 162 7.24 7.93 -14.92
N MET A 163 7.76 7.18 -13.95
CA MET A 163 8.84 7.63 -13.09
C MET A 163 10.10 7.98 -13.90
N ALA A 164 10.46 7.14 -14.88
CA ALA A 164 11.60 7.35 -15.75
C ALA A 164 11.45 8.65 -16.57
N LYS A 165 10.26 8.90 -17.12
CA LYS A 165 9.95 10.14 -17.86
C LYS A 165 10.02 11.38 -16.96
N GLU A 166 9.38 11.34 -15.80
CA GLU A 166 9.30 12.48 -14.87
C GLU A 166 10.65 12.81 -14.22
N LEU A 167 11.48 11.79 -13.95
CA LEU A 167 12.80 11.94 -13.39
C LEU A 167 13.91 12.04 -14.45
N SER A 168 13.55 12.11 -15.73
CA SER A 168 14.48 12.22 -16.88
C SER A 168 15.59 11.16 -16.83
N CYS A 169 15.23 9.90 -16.57
CA CYS A 169 16.16 8.78 -16.45
C CYS A 169 15.62 7.51 -17.12
N SER A 170 16.45 6.46 -17.19
CA SER A 170 16.02 5.17 -17.74
C SER A 170 15.17 4.38 -16.74
N GLU A 171 14.29 3.50 -17.23
CA GLU A 171 13.54 2.57 -16.38
C GLU A 171 14.47 1.67 -15.55
N LYS A 172 15.64 1.31 -16.10
CA LYS A 172 16.68 0.56 -15.39
C LYS A 172 17.23 1.35 -14.19
N SER A 173 17.33 2.67 -14.30
CA SER A 173 17.74 3.53 -13.17
C SER A 173 16.69 3.53 -12.06
N ILE A 174 15.40 3.52 -12.41
CA ILE A 174 14.30 3.37 -11.46
C ILE A 174 14.33 2.00 -10.79
N ASP A 175 14.52 0.93 -11.54
CA ASP A 175 14.60 -0.43 -10.99
C ASP A 175 15.78 -0.59 -10.01
N ASN A 176 16.95 -0.05 -10.37
CA ASN A 176 18.10 -0.02 -9.49
C ASN A 176 17.83 0.79 -8.20
N ALA A 177 17.12 1.93 -8.29
CA ALA A 177 16.72 2.70 -7.12
C ALA A 177 15.74 1.93 -6.23
N MET A 178 14.76 1.25 -6.83
CA MET A 178 13.81 0.40 -6.11
C MET A 178 14.48 -0.78 -5.41
N THR A 179 15.50 -1.36 -6.03
CA THR A 179 16.30 -2.44 -5.42
C THR A 179 17.07 -1.92 -4.19
N ARG A 180 17.68 -0.72 -4.28
CA ARG A 180 18.35 -0.09 -3.13
C ARG A 180 17.36 0.26 -2.02
N LEU A 181 16.17 0.78 -2.36
CA LEU A 181 15.10 1.06 -1.42
C LEU A 181 14.67 -0.18 -0.64
N LYS A 182 14.43 -1.30 -1.35
CA LYS A 182 14.12 -2.58 -0.74
C LYS A 182 15.22 -3.07 0.21
N SER A 183 16.48 -2.93 -0.20
CA SER A 183 17.64 -3.31 0.63
C SER A 183 17.75 -2.46 1.89
N LYS A 184 17.51 -1.16 1.82
CA LYS A 184 17.49 -0.26 2.99
C LYS A 184 16.35 -0.59 3.93
N LEU A 185 15.17 -0.88 3.38
CA LEU A 185 14.00 -1.31 4.18
C LEU A 185 14.29 -2.62 4.92
N LYS A 186 14.87 -3.62 4.22
CA LYS A 186 15.22 -4.93 4.79
C LYS A 186 16.24 -4.83 5.94
N ARG A 187 17.21 -3.93 5.85
CA ARG A 187 18.19 -3.72 6.92
C ARG A 187 17.56 -3.21 8.21
N ARG A 188 16.52 -2.39 8.12
CA ARG A 188 15.84 -1.80 9.27
C ARG A 188 14.81 -2.71 9.93
N THR A 189 14.26 -3.67 9.19
CA THR A 189 13.36 -4.69 9.75
C THR A 189 14.10 -5.77 10.54
N LYS A 190 15.44 -5.81 10.44
CA LYS A 190 16.29 -6.75 11.19
C LYS A 190 16.92 -6.14 12.46
N GLN A 191 16.67 -4.88 12.76
CA GLN A 191 17.02 -4.16 13.99
C GLN A 191 15.77 -3.91 14.84
#